data_e9ada5dbd0e1170041a81997b5a60e4e
#
_entry.id   e9ada5dbd0e1170041a81997b5a60e4e
#
_cell.length_a   1.000
_cell.length_b   1.000
_cell.length_c   1.000
_cell.angle_alpha   90.00
_cell.angle_beta   90.00
_cell.angle_gamma   90.00
#
_symmetry.space_group_name_H-M   'P 1'
#
loop_
_entity.id
_entity.type
_entity.pdbx_description
1 polymer ?
#
loop_
_entity_poly.entity_id
_entity_poly.type
_entity_poly.pdbx_seq_one_letter_code
_entity_poly.pdbx_strand_id
1 'polypeptide(L)'
;MSKEYENLYLIDSFKKIVKSKKIEECSKFLAKKNLLFERNSKKIFSKVFDITKNQDSIESLLCLRCRVSDPIKNAISGLYKKHSSIYEIDYLNMMSYVLDDYGETYLKTYNDKKDKRKEKVFKWSNVIKVEKNKLRPFGVRVLLEFNSDLANIDTWTYHKVRSNYELKSYLESFGLNLKGSWSLISEQSSSRVREAWRLYGDGSMNMNEIEALHKSYVENYKPAKADYKKRKKTIMGWYPDYKFLQSLIPKQEGTENLENIASAIRKFISAAKGAPQNFRQLEGLRSDELFKNKVYIENSDEEINSEEKLINLIQNSVRKASLEILRDIFKSEKLKWKENNNKRLAWELYSDGLSQREIAKRCKHKQGWVSKLIKEKIILERISLLAATELKEYVEFESLKKDPDKIDDLIMQLQ
;
A
#
# COMPACT_ATOMS: atom_id res chain seq x y z
N MET A 1 -25.03 -14.18 7.42
CA MET A 1 -23.86 -14.83 6.75
C MET A 1 -24.08 -15.10 5.27
N SER A 2 -25.27 -15.46 4.78
CA SER A 2 -25.52 -15.59 3.33
C SER A 2 -25.29 -14.29 2.54
N LYS A 3 -25.44 -13.13 3.17
CA LYS A 3 -25.27 -11.80 2.53
C LYS A 3 -23.94 -11.60 1.84
N GLU A 4 -22.85 -12.23 2.31
CA GLU A 4 -21.54 -12.18 1.67
C GLU A 4 -21.53 -12.84 0.28
N TYR A 5 -22.42 -13.80 0.05
CA TYR A 5 -22.56 -14.52 -1.22
C TYR A 5 -23.57 -13.90 -2.16
N GLU A 6 -24.28 -12.86 -1.72
CA GLU A 6 -25.31 -12.17 -2.50
C GLU A 6 -24.88 -10.75 -2.87
N ASN A 7 -23.92 -10.17 -2.14
CA ASN A 7 -23.51 -8.79 -2.34
C ASN A 7 -22.20 -8.70 -3.13
N LEU A 8 -22.26 -8.03 -4.26
CA LEU A 8 -21.12 -7.73 -5.11
C LEU A 8 -20.66 -6.30 -4.86
N TYR A 9 -19.42 -6.12 -4.45
CA TYR A 9 -18.79 -4.79 -4.45
C TYR A 9 -18.33 -4.42 -5.85
N LEU A 10 -18.70 -3.22 -6.29
CA LEU A 10 -18.36 -2.67 -7.60
C LEU A 10 -18.12 -1.17 -7.52
N ILE A 11 -17.48 -0.61 -8.54
CA ILE A 11 -17.22 0.83 -8.65
C ILE A 11 -18.41 1.50 -9.35
N ASP A 12 -18.98 2.51 -8.70
CA ASP A 12 -19.91 3.43 -9.32
C ASP A 12 -19.10 4.59 -9.93
N SER A 13 -18.89 4.54 -11.25
CA SER A 13 -18.07 5.53 -11.96
C SER A 13 -18.69 6.93 -11.93
N PHE A 14 -20.02 7.05 -11.85
CA PHE A 14 -20.70 8.35 -11.76
C PHE A 14 -20.51 9.00 -10.41
N LYS A 15 -20.70 8.24 -9.34
CA LYS A 15 -20.59 8.74 -7.96
C LYS A 15 -19.16 8.72 -7.44
N LYS A 16 -18.22 8.13 -8.16
CA LYS A 16 -16.82 7.92 -7.73
C LYS A 16 -16.72 7.25 -6.36
N ILE A 17 -17.49 6.20 -6.14
CA ILE A 17 -17.52 5.43 -4.89
C ILE A 17 -17.53 3.94 -5.15
N VAL A 18 -17.08 3.16 -4.18
CA VAL A 18 -17.30 1.71 -4.15
C VAL A 18 -18.64 1.45 -3.45
N LYS A 19 -19.54 0.76 -4.16
CA LYS A 19 -20.87 0.40 -3.61
C LYS A 19 -21.08 -1.11 -3.63
N SER A 20 -22.01 -1.57 -2.79
CA SER A 20 -22.49 -2.95 -2.77
C SER A 20 -23.79 -3.03 -3.59
N LYS A 21 -23.87 -4.03 -4.50
CA LYS A 21 -25.07 -4.38 -5.26
C LYS A 21 -25.50 -5.79 -4.87
N LYS A 22 -26.76 -5.96 -4.49
CA LYS A 22 -27.35 -7.29 -4.26
C LYS A 22 -27.57 -7.97 -5.59
N ILE A 23 -27.16 -9.23 -5.71
CA ILE A 23 -27.32 -10.08 -6.91
C ILE A 23 -28.44 -11.09 -6.61
N GLU A 24 -29.59 -10.88 -7.21
CA GLU A 24 -30.77 -11.71 -6.97
C GLU A 24 -30.62 -13.16 -7.40
N GLU A 25 -29.86 -13.39 -8.49
CA GLU A 25 -29.56 -14.72 -8.98
C GLU A 25 -28.82 -15.54 -7.93
N CYS A 26 -27.94 -14.93 -7.15
CA CYS A 26 -27.24 -15.59 -6.04
C CYS A 26 -28.20 -15.94 -4.91
N SER A 27 -29.12 -15.04 -4.54
CA SER A 27 -30.16 -15.33 -3.53
C SER A 27 -31.02 -16.53 -3.97
N LYS A 28 -31.48 -16.55 -5.22
CA LYS A 28 -32.27 -17.65 -5.80
C LYS A 28 -31.49 -18.97 -5.80
N PHE A 29 -30.22 -18.94 -6.21
CA PHE A 29 -29.36 -20.12 -6.21
C PHE A 29 -29.16 -20.67 -4.78
N LEU A 30 -28.84 -19.84 -3.81
CA LEU A 30 -28.64 -20.25 -2.42
C LEU A 30 -29.93 -20.82 -1.80
N ALA A 31 -31.09 -20.22 -2.11
CA ALA A 31 -32.40 -20.75 -1.71
C ALA A 31 -32.64 -22.15 -2.27
N LYS A 32 -32.43 -22.33 -3.59
CA LYS A 32 -32.58 -23.63 -4.29
C LYS A 32 -31.69 -24.73 -3.73
N LYS A 33 -30.53 -24.35 -3.20
CA LYS A 33 -29.56 -25.29 -2.58
C LYS A 33 -29.71 -25.42 -1.07
N ASN A 34 -30.73 -24.84 -0.45
CA ASN A 34 -30.98 -24.80 1.00
C ASN A 34 -29.80 -24.23 1.81
N LEU A 35 -29.11 -23.23 1.26
CA LEU A 35 -27.93 -22.61 1.88
C LEU A 35 -28.23 -21.22 2.48
N LEU A 36 -29.43 -20.67 2.25
CA LEU A 36 -29.80 -19.32 2.63
C LEU A 36 -29.76 -19.11 4.15
N PHE A 37 -30.14 -20.14 4.93
CA PHE A 37 -30.18 -20.11 6.38
C PHE A 37 -28.97 -20.78 7.06
N GLU A 38 -28.01 -21.27 6.26
CA GLU A 38 -26.78 -21.87 6.82
C GLU A 38 -25.93 -20.77 7.51
N ARG A 39 -25.56 -21.04 8.75
CA ARG A 39 -24.80 -20.08 9.58
C ARG A 39 -23.28 -20.24 9.43
N ASN A 40 -22.81 -21.37 8.93
CA ASN A 40 -21.39 -21.63 8.77
C ASN A 40 -20.90 -21.21 7.37
N SER A 41 -20.21 -20.07 7.29
CA SER A 41 -19.68 -19.52 6.05
C SER A 41 -18.69 -20.48 5.35
N LYS A 42 -17.87 -21.24 6.08
CA LYS A 42 -16.96 -22.24 5.51
C LYS A 42 -17.73 -23.38 4.84
N LYS A 43 -18.84 -23.82 5.44
CA LYS A 43 -19.69 -24.87 4.87
C LYS A 43 -20.42 -24.40 3.61
N ILE A 44 -20.91 -23.14 3.61
CA ILE A 44 -21.51 -22.54 2.40
C ILE A 44 -20.43 -22.50 1.31
N PHE A 45 -19.24 -21.98 1.63
CA PHE A 45 -18.13 -21.87 0.68
C PHE A 45 -17.78 -23.22 0.05
N SER A 46 -17.54 -24.25 0.86
CA SER A 46 -17.20 -25.59 0.37
C SER A 46 -18.26 -26.13 -0.58
N LYS A 47 -19.54 -26.12 -0.19
CA LYS A 47 -20.64 -26.60 -1.05
C LYS A 47 -20.76 -25.82 -2.36
N VAL A 48 -20.70 -24.49 -2.32
CA VAL A 48 -20.80 -23.66 -3.53
C VAL A 48 -19.59 -23.86 -4.43
N PHE A 49 -18.41 -24.02 -3.85
CA PHE A 49 -17.17 -24.26 -4.56
C PHE A 49 -17.16 -25.63 -5.25
N ASP A 50 -17.65 -26.69 -4.57
CA ASP A 50 -17.79 -28.02 -5.14
C ASP A 50 -18.78 -28.04 -6.31
N ILE A 51 -19.91 -27.31 -6.18
CA ILE A 51 -20.86 -27.17 -7.29
C ILE A 51 -20.21 -26.45 -8.47
N THR A 52 -19.43 -25.41 -8.23
CA THR A 52 -18.72 -24.67 -9.29
C THR A 52 -17.74 -25.56 -10.03
N LYS A 53 -16.97 -26.40 -9.31
CA LYS A 53 -15.97 -27.30 -9.91
C LYS A 53 -16.60 -28.45 -10.70
N ASN A 54 -17.71 -29.03 -10.17
CA ASN A 54 -18.27 -30.25 -10.72
C ASN A 54 -19.34 -30.03 -11.77
N GLN A 55 -19.97 -28.86 -11.81
CA GLN A 55 -21.15 -28.57 -12.66
C GLN A 55 -20.98 -27.39 -13.60
N ASP A 56 -19.80 -26.74 -13.62
CA ASP A 56 -19.55 -25.50 -14.38
C ASP A 56 -20.67 -24.45 -14.24
N SER A 57 -21.28 -24.41 -13.03
CA SER A 57 -22.42 -23.53 -12.77
C SER A 57 -21.98 -22.08 -12.66
N ILE A 58 -22.53 -21.26 -13.54
CA ILE A 58 -22.27 -19.81 -13.58
C ILE A 58 -22.84 -19.11 -12.35
N GLU A 59 -24.01 -19.55 -11.87
CA GLU A 59 -24.67 -18.98 -10.69
C GLU A 59 -23.83 -19.24 -9.42
N SER A 60 -23.29 -20.46 -9.26
CA SER A 60 -22.42 -20.78 -8.12
C SER A 60 -21.11 -19.97 -8.19
N LEU A 61 -20.52 -19.83 -9.37
CA LEU A 61 -19.33 -18.99 -9.57
C LEU A 61 -19.61 -17.52 -9.25
N LEU A 62 -20.78 -17.01 -9.61
CA LEU A 62 -21.20 -15.64 -9.30
C LEU A 62 -21.37 -15.43 -7.79
N CYS A 63 -21.95 -16.41 -7.08
CA CYS A 63 -22.03 -16.38 -5.61
C CYS A 63 -20.65 -16.34 -4.95
N LEU A 64 -19.70 -17.16 -5.44
CA LEU A 64 -18.31 -17.11 -4.96
C LEU A 64 -17.64 -15.79 -5.32
N ARG A 65 -17.94 -15.21 -6.49
CA ARG A 65 -17.46 -13.87 -6.86
C ARG A 65 -17.95 -12.78 -5.90
N CYS A 66 -19.21 -12.85 -5.47
CA CYS A 66 -19.73 -11.99 -4.41
C CYS A 66 -18.92 -12.19 -3.12
N ARG A 67 -18.72 -13.44 -2.69
CA ARG A 67 -17.97 -13.79 -1.48
C ARG A 67 -16.55 -13.21 -1.44
N VAL A 68 -15.83 -13.21 -2.57
CA VAL A 68 -14.46 -12.67 -2.60
C VAL A 68 -14.41 -11.16 -2.80
N SER A 69 -15.51 -10.49 -3.11
CA SER A 69 -15.52 -9.05 -3.38
C SER A 69 -15.20 -8.21 -2.15
N ASP A 70 -15.65 -8.62 -0.97
CA ASP A 70 -15.34 -7.93 0.28
C ASP A 70 -13.87 -8.08 0.70
N PRO A 71 -13.28 -9.29 0.73
CA PRO A 71 -11.83 -9.44 0.91
C PRO A 71 -10.97 -8.66 -0.09
N ILE A 72 -11.40 -8.55 -1.36
CA ILE A 72 -10.72 -7.72 -2.37
C ILE A 72 -10.75 -6.25 -1.95
N LYS A 73 -11.94 -5.73 -1.62
CA LYS A 73 -12.12 -4.35 -1.16
C LYS A 73 -11.27 -4.07 0.07
N ASN A 74 -11.30 -4.96 1.06
CA ASN A 74 -10.55 -4.80 2.31
C ASN A 74 -9.04 -4.84 2.09
N ALA A 75 -8.54 -5.69 1.18
CA ALA A 75 -7.13 -5.72 0.83
C ALA A 75 -6.65 -4.39 0.21
N ILE A 76 -7.44 -3.79 -0.68
CA ILE A 76 -7.12 -2.48 -1.26
C ILE A 76 -7.23 -1.37 -0.23
N SER A 77 -8.30 -1.39 0.60
CA SER A 77 -8.48 -0.39 1.66
C SER A 77 -7.29 -0.38 2.63
N GLY A 78 -6.81 -1.57 3.02
CA GLY A 78 -5.62 -1.69 3.87
C GLY A 78 -4.34 -1.18 3.19
N LEU A 79 -4.15 -1.46 1.89
CA LEU A 79 -3.03 -0.91 1.12
C LEU A 79 -3.12 0.62 1.00
N TYR A 80 -4.29 1.14 0.69
CA TYR A 80 -4.51 2.58 0.56
C TYR A 80 -4.27 3.30 1.87
N LYS A 81 -4.91 2.87 2.96
CA LYS A 81 -4.72 3.45 4.31
C LYS A 81 -3.25 3.48 4.71
N LYS A 82 -2.50 2.41 4.41
CA LYS A 82 -1.08 2.30 4.79
C LYS A 82 -0.16 3.24 3.99
N HIS A 83 -0.49 3.56 2.75
CA HIS A 83 0.45 4.18 1.83
C HIS A 83 0.01 5.53 1.26
N SER A 84 -1.28 5.91 1.37
CA SER A 84 -1.81 7.16 0.78
C SER A 84 -1.28 8.43 1.42
N SER A 85 -0.78 8.37 2.65
CA SER A 85 -0.14 9.53 3.30
C SER A 85 1.22 9.91 2.70
N ILE A 86 1.84 8.97 1.95
CA ILE A 86 3.20 9.13 1.43
C ILE A 86 3.21 9.18 -0.09
N TYR A 87 2.34 8.39 -0.72
CA TYR A 87 2.26 8.25 -2.16
C TYR A 87 0.92 8.81 -2.64
N GLU A 88 0.93 9.60 -3.70
CA GLU A 88 -0.27 10.18 -4.33
C GLU A 88 -1.09 9.14 -5.09
N ILE A 89 -1.37 8.01 -4.43
CA ILE A 89 -2.17 6.92 -4.99
C ILE A 89 -3.66 7.21 -4.83
N ASP A 90 -4.44 6.89 -5.84
CA ASP A 90 -5.89 7.06 -5.79
C ASP A 90 -6.61 5.74 -5.48
N TYR A 91 -7.52 5.79 -4.52
CA TYR A 91 -8.26 4.63 -4.04
C TYR A 91 -9.12 3.95 -5.10
N LEU A 92 -9.83 4.74 -5.93
CA LEU A 92 -10.71 4.20 -6.96
C LEU A 92 -9.92 3.60 -8.12
N ASN A 93 -8.80 4.23 -8.48
CA ASN A 93 -7.88 3.65 -9.46
C ASN A 93 -7.33 2.31 -8.97
N MET A 94 -6.93 2.20 -7.71
CA MET A 94 -6.50 0.91 -7.15
C MET A 94 -7.62 -0.14 -7.21
N MET A 95 -8.86 0.24 -6.86
CA MET A 95 -10.02 -0.65 -6.92
C MET A 95 -10.33 -1.11 -8.34
N SER A 96 -10.15 -0.26 -9.37
CA SER A 96 -10.48 -0.57 -10.77
C SER A 96 -9.68 -1.75 -11.34
N TYR A 97 -8.48 -2.01 -10.80
CA TYR A 97 -7.66 -3.16 -11.21
C TYR A 97 -8.15 -4.51 -10.67
N VAL A 98 -9.02 -4.49 -9.65
CA VAL A 98 -9.43 -5.71 -8.93
C VAL A 98 -10.96 -5.87 -8.78
N LEU A 99 -11.72 -4.78 -8.88
CA LEU A 99 -13.17 -4.80 -8.99
C LEU A 99 -13.57 -4.44 -10.43
N ASP A 100 -13.20 -5.30 -11.36
CA ASP A 100 -13.23 -5.07 -12.81
C ASP A 100 -14.42 -5.72 -13.52
N ASP A 101 -15.50 -6.03 -12.77
CA ASP A 101 -16.75 -6.54 -13.32
C ASP A 101 -17.98 -6.03 -12.55
N TYR A 102 -19.12 -6.09 -13.21
CA TYR A 102 -20.43 -5.62 -12.72
C TYR A 102 -21.42 -6.77 -12.41
N GLY A 103 -20.94 -8.01 -12.44
CA GLY A 103 -21.78 -9.22 -12.26
C GLY A 103 -22.58 -9.65 -13.49
N GLU A 104 -22.83 -8.76 -14.45
CA GLU A 104 -23.53 -9.02 -15.71
C GLU A 104 -22.57 -8.97 -16.89
N THR A 105 -21.71 -7.97 -16.87
CA THR A 105 -20.70 -7.70 -17.91
C THR A 105 -19.38 -7.30 -17.27
N TYR A 106 -18.31 -7.36 -18.05
CA TYR A 106 -17.00 -6.80 -17.69
C TYR A 106 -16.24 -6.36 -18.93
N LEU A 107 -15.40 -5.35 -18.77
CA LEU A 107 -14.55 -4.80 -19.82
C LEU A 107 -13.13 -5.32 -19.67
N LYS A 108 -12.51 -5.78 -20.73
CA LYS A 108 -11.09 -6.11 -20.78
C LYS A 108 -10.39 -5.48 -21.96
N THR A 109 -9.24 -4.91 -21.67
CA THR A 109 -8.29 -4.40 -22.65
C THR A 109 -7.26 -5.49 -22.97
N TYR A 110 -6.97 -5.70 -24.23
CA TYR A 110 -5.94 -6.65 -24.69
C TYR A 110 -5.28 -6.14 -25.96
N ASN A 111 -4.04 -6.58 -26.19
CA ASN A 111 -3.37 -6.34 -27.45
C ASN A 111 -3.76 -7.45 -28.43
N ASP A 112 -4.16 -7.08 -29.64
CA ASP A 112 -4.39 -8.04 -30.72
C ASP A 112 -3.06 -8.49 -31.36
N LYS A 113 -3.16 -9.39 -32.36
CA LYS A 113 -2.00 -9.90 -33.09
C LYS A 113 -1.19 -8.82 -33.84
N LYS A 114 -1.72 -7.58 -33.94
CA LYS A 114 -1.08 -6.43 -34.60
C LYS A 114 -0.60 -5.40 -33.55
N ASP A 115 -0.44 -5.80 -32.28
CA ASP A 115 -0.09 -4.96 -31.14
C ASP A 115 -0.99 -3.72 -30.91
N LYS A 116 -2.18 -3.74 -31.49
CA LYS A 116 -3.18 -2.68 -31.25
C LYS A 116 -3.95 -2.98 -29.98
N ARG A 117 -3.99 -1.99 -29.09
CA ARG A 117 -4.81 -2.03 -27.91
C ARG A 117 -6.29 -2.04 -28.29
N LYS A 118 -7.01 -3.07 -27.89
CA LYS A 118 -8.44 -3.23 -28.10
C LYS A 118 -9.15 -3.43 -26.79
N GLU A 119 -10.37 -2.91 -26.74
CA GLU A 119 -11.29 -3.10 -25.61
C GLU A 119 -12.46 -3.95 -26.04
N LYS A 120 -12.86 -4.90 -25.21
CA LYS A 120 -13.99 -5.77 -25.46
C LYS A 120 -14.83 -5.93 -24.21
N VAL A 121 -16.13 -5.77 -24.38
CA VAL A 121 -17.14 -6.09 -23.36
C VAL A 121 -17.47 -7.56 -23.45
N PHE A 122 -17.37 -8.26 -22.34
CA PHE A 122 -17.73 -9.66 -22.21
C PHE A 122 -18.99 -9.80 -21.36
N LYS A 123 -19.85 -10.76 -21.70
CA LYS A 123 -20.96 -11.15 -20.83
C LYS A 123 -20.45 -12.09 -19.74
N TRP A 124 -20.90 -11.89 -18.51
CA TRP A 124 -20.56 -12.76 -17.38
C TRP A 124 -20.97 -14.22 -17.63
N SER A 125 -22.10 -14.47 -18.30
CA SER A 125 -22.56 -15.82 -18.67
C SER A 125 -21.55 -16.64 -19.49
N ASN A 126 -20.58 -15.98 -20.13
CA ASN A 126 -19.56 -16.61 -20.93
C ASN A 126 -18.19 -16.69 -20.24
N VAL A 127 -18.09 -16.29 -18.97
CA VAL A 127 -16.81 -16.15 -18.27
C VAL A 127 -16.00 -17.45 -18.19
N ILE A 128 -16.68 -18.59 -18.03
CA ILE A 128 -16.04 -19.92 -17.99
C ILE A 128 -15.46 -20.28 -19.37
N LYS A 129 -16.14 -19.92 -20.45
CA LYS A 129 -15.74 -20.21 -21.85
C LYS A 129 -14.57 -19.35 -22.34
N VAL A 130 -14.13 -18.34 -21.56
CA VAL A 130 -12.99 -17.50 -21.93
C VAL A 130 -11.70 -18.29 -21.74
N GLU A 131 -11.04 -18.64 -22.85
CA GLU A 131 -9.82 -19.49 -22.84
C GLU A 131 -8.65 -18.81 -22.11
N LYS A 132 -8.40 -17.54 -22.39
CA LYS A 132 -7.26 -16.82 -21.80
C LYS A 132 -7.60 -16.31 -20.41
N ASN A 133 -7.01 -16.91 -19.38
CA ASN A 133 -7.25 -16.54 -17.98
C ASN A 133 -7.11 -15.02 -17.72
N LYS A 134 -6.13 -14.35 -18.35
CA LYS A 134 -5.94 -12.89 -18.23
C LYS A 134 -7.12 -12.04 -18.69
N LEU A 135 -7.99 -12.57 -19.56
CA LEU A 135 -9.20 -11.90 -20.02
C LEU A 135 -10.41 -12.10 -19.10
N ARG A 136 -10.29 -12.92 -18.06
CA ARG A 136 -11.32 -13.10 -17.04
C ARG A 136 -11.24 -11.98 -16.00
N PRO A 137 -12.37 -11.64 -15.33
CA PRO A 137 -12.35 -10.73 -14.21
C PRO A 137 -11.38 -11.19 -13.10
N PHE A 138 -10.81 -10.24 -12.39
CA PHE A 138 -9.83 -10.55 -11.34
C PHE A 138 -10.40 -11.50 -10.28
N GLY A 139 -11.62 -11.22 -9.78
CA GLY A 139 -12.26 -12.09 -8.77
C GLY A 139 -12.47 -13.52 -9.25
N VAL A 140 -12.77 -13.72 -10.55
CA VAL A 140 -12.87 -15.07 -11.14
C VAL A 140 -11.50 -15.75 -11.20
N ARG A 141 -10.45 -15.02 -11.59
CA ARG A 141 -9.07 -15.57 -11.60
C ARG A 141 -8.65 -16.03 -10.20
N VAL A 142 -8.98 -15.24 -9.16
CA VAL A 142 -8.71 -15.61 -7.75
C VAL A 142 -9.35 -16.94 -7.40
N LEU A 143 -10.61 -17.17 -7.81
CA LEU A 143 -11.37 -18.37 -7.51
C LEU A 143 -10.89 -19.59 -8.28
N LEU A 144 -10.62 -19.46 -9.57
CA LEU A 144 -10.16 -20.57 -10.41
C LEU A 144 -8.76 -21.07 -10.02
N GLU A 145 -7.93 -20.20 -9.46
CA GLU A 145 -6.59 -20.52 -8.98
C GLU A 145 -6.57 -20.90 -7.50
N PHE A 146 -7.72 -20.84 -6.82
CA PHE A 146 -7.78 -21.08 -5.38
C PHE A 146 -7.47 -22.55 -5.04
N ASN A 147 -6.61 -22.71 -4.04
CA ASN A 147 -6.29 -24.00 -3.44
C ASN A 147 -6.49 -23.93 -1.91
N SER A 148 -7.49 -24.65 -1.44
CA SER A 148 -7.87 -24.73 -0.02
C SER A 148 -6.79 -25.32 0.89
N ASP A 149 -5.88 -26.12 0.33
CA ASP A 149 -4.78 -26.75 1.08
C ASP A 149 -3.68 -25.75 1.46
N LEU A 150 -3.61 -24.62 0.73
CA LEU A 150 -2.58 -23.60 0.93
C LEU A 150 -3.00 -22.47 1.86
N ALA A 151 -4.26 -22.06 1.80
CA ALA A 151 -4.77 -20.95 2.60
C ALA A 151 -6.30 -20.94 2.63
N ASN A 152 -6.90 -20.18 3.56
CA ASN A 152 -8.32 -19.82 3.47
C ASN A 152 -8.53 -18.80 2.33
N ILE A 153 -9.78 -18.66 1.87
CA ILE A 153 -10.11 -17.83 0.71
C ILE A 153 -9.78 -16.35 0.93
N ASP A 154 -9.90 -15.83 2.15
CA ASP A 154 -9.64 -14.42 2.45
C ASP A 154 -8.14 -14.11 2.37
N THR A 155 -7.32 -14.95 3.01
CA THR A 155 -5.86 -14.88 2.92
C THR A 155 -5.38 -15.06 1.48
N TRP A 156 -5.94 -16.04 0.75
CA TRP A 156 -5.64 -16.26 -0.66
C TRP A 156 -5.95 -15.02 -1.49
N THR A 157 -7.15 -14.46 -1.32
CA THR A 157 -7.58 -13.24 -2.03
C THR A 157 -6.66 -12.07 -1.75
N TYR A 158 -6.30 -11.84 -0.49
CA TYR A 158 -5.36 -10.80 -0.09
C TYR A 158 -4.01 -10.93 -0.83
N HIS A 159 -3.45 -12.15 -0.89
CA HIS A 159 -2.19 -12.38 -1.60
C HIS A 159 -2.34 -12.17 -3.11
N LYS A 160 -3.46 -12.58 -3.70
CA LYS A 160 -3.72 -12.39 -5.13
C LYS A 160 -3.88 -10.92 -5.49
N VAL A 161 -4.54 -10.11 -4.65
CA VAL A 161 -4.62 -8.65 -4.81
C VAL A 161 -3.22 -8.06 -4.83
N ARG A 162 -2.39 -8.36 -3.83
CA ARG A 162 -1.01 -7.86 -3.76
C ARG A 162 -0.11 -8.34 -4.89
N SER A 163 -0.42 -9.47 -5.51
CA SER A 163 0.32 -10.02 -6.65
C SER A 163 -0.25 -9.62 -8.01
N ASN A 164 -1.37 -8.89 -8.06
CA ASN A 164 -1.95 -8.41 -9.32
C ASN A 164 -0.95 -7.53 -10.06
N TYR A 165 -0.64 -7.88 -11.30
CA TYR A 165 0.39 -7.21 -12.10
C TYR A 165 0.00 -5.75 -12.40
N GLU A 166 -1.25 -5.50 -12.79
CA GLU A 166 -1.74 -4.19 -13.17
C GLU A 166 -1.73 -3.23 -11.98
N LEU A 167 -2.21 -3.69 -10.81
CA LEU A 167 -2.15 -2.95 -9.56
C LEU A 167 -0.70 -2.66 -9.14
N LYS A 168 0.20 -3.66 -9.25
CA LYS A 168 1.63 -3.45 -8.95
C LYS A 168 2.25 -2.40 -9.86
N SER A 169 2.00 -2.49 -11.17
CA SER A 169 2.50 -1.53 -12.15
C SER A 169 2.01 -0.11 -11.84
N TYR A 170 0.73 0.03 -11.48
CA TYR A 170 0.16 1.29 -11.04
C TYR A 170 0.87 1.82 -9.78
N LEU A 171 0.99 1.02 -8.72
CA LEU A 171 1.66 1.43 -7.48
C LEU A 171 3.13 1.76 -7.70
N GLU A 172 3.82 1.00 -8.55
CA GLU A 172 5.20 1.27 -8.93
C GLU A 172 5.38 2.57 -9.71
N SER A 173 4.38 3.03 -10.48
CA SER A 173 4.44 4.34 -11.16
C SER A 173 4.44 5.51 -10.18
N PHE A 174 3.93 5.32 -8.96
CA PHE A 174 4.03 6.26 -7.83
C PHE A 174 5.22 5.96 -6.91
N GLY A 175 6.12 5.04 -7.29
CA GLY A 175 7.29 4.67 -6.50
C GLY A 175 7.04 3.63 -5.41
N LEU A 176 5.81 3.17 -5.22
CA LEU A 176 5.48 2.16 -4.21
C LEU A 176 5.76 0.74 -4.72
N ASN A 177 6.76 0.07 -4.15
CA ASN A 177 7.08 -1.31 -4.47
C ASN A 177 6.60 -2.24 -3.35
N LEU A 178 5.67 -3.15 -3.66
CA LEU A 178 5.09 -4.11 -2.73
C LEU A 178 5.94 -5.37 -2.48
N LYS A 179 7.14 -5.45 -3.04
CA LYS A 179 8.04 -6.60 -2.81
C LYS A 179 8.54 -6.62 -1.37
N GLY A 180 8.57 -7.81 -0.77
CA GLY A 180 9.19 -7.99 0.54
C GLY A 180 10.71 -7.74 0.50
N SER A 181 11.30 -7.31 1.62
CA SER A 181 12.71 -6.96 1.76
C SER A 181 13.64 -8.02 1.19
N TRP A 182 13.39 -9.27 1.53
CA TRP A 182 14.24 -10.40 1.16
C TRP A 182 14.26 -10.69 -0.34
N SER A 183 13.12 -10.60 -1.00
CA SER A 183 13.04 -10.72 -2.48
C SER A 183 13.63 -9.49 -3.16
N LEU A 184 13.41 -8.31 -2.59
CA LEU A 184 13.89 -7.05 -3.15
C LEU A 184 15.42 -7.04 -3.25
N ILE A 185 16.12 -7.42 -2.17
CA ILE A 185 17.59 -7.52 -2.16
C ILE A 185 18.08 -8.51 -3.22
N SER A 186 17.47 -9.70 -3.30
CA SER A 186 17.93 -10.76 -4.21
C SER A 186 17.71 -10.47 -5.69
N GLU A 187 16.82 -9.55 -6.03
CA GLU A 187 16.47 -9.19 -7.41
C GLU A 187 17.27 -8.01 -7.97
N GLN A 188 18.01 -7.31 -7.11
CA GLN A 188 18.83 -6.18 -7.57
C GLN A 188 20.23 -6.64 -8.01
N SER A 189 20.80 -5.93 -8.98
CA SER A 189 22.21 -6.08 -9.32
C SER A 189 23.09 -5.41 -8.26
N SER A 190 24.33 -5.90 -8.08
CA SER A 190 25.28 -5.31 -7.14
C SER A 190 25.54 -3.83 -7.41
N SER A 191 25.58 -3.41 -8.69
CA SER A 191 25.74 -2.01 -9.07
C SER A 191 24.58 -1.13 -8.56
N ARG A 192 23.33 -1.61 -8.66
CA ARG A 192 22.17 -0.88 -8.16
C ARG A 192 22.12 -0.82 -6.63
N VAL A 193 22.51 -1.91 -5.96
CA VAL A 193 22.60 -1.93 -4.49
C VAL A 193 23.66 -0.95 -4.00
N ARG A 194 24.82 -0.93 -4.64
CA ARG A 194 25.90 0.02 -4.34
C ARG A 194 25.45 1.47 -4.51
N GLU A 195 24.78 1.78 -5.63
CA GLU A 195 24.28 3.13 -5.89
C GLU A 195 23.17 3.51 -4.91
N ALA A 196 22.24 2.60 -4.62
CA ALA A 196 21.20 2.80 -3.62
C ALA A 196 21.78 3.08 -2.23
N TRP A 197 22.79 2.32 -1.82
CA TRP A 197 23.45 2.52 -0.53
C TRP A 197 24.21 3.84 -0.47
N ARG A 198 24.92 4.20 -1.53
CA ARG A 198 25.65 5.48 -1.61
C ARG A 198 24.71 6.68 -1.42
N LEU A 199 23.48 6.61 -1.95
CA LEU A 199 22.52 7.72 -1.95
C LEU A 199 21.59 7.70 -0.73
N TYR A 200 21.26 6.53 -0.21
CA TYR A 200 20.19 6.34 0.79
C TYR A 200 20.57 5.41 1.93
N GLY A 201 21.80 4.91 2.00
CA GLY A 201 22.28 4.12 3.12
C GLY A 201 22.46 4.96 4.38
N ASP A 202 22.43 4.31 5.54
CA ASP A 202 22.60 4.92 6.86
C ASP A 202 24.06 5.11 7.28
N GLY A 203 25.02 4.63 6.44
CA GLY A 203 26.43 4.70 6.72
C GLY A 203 26.96 3.64 7.69
N SER A 204 26.13 2.71 8.16
CA SER A 204 26.51 1.64 9.09
C SER A 204 27.55 0.65 8.54
N MET A 205 27.64 0.53 7.22
CA MET A 205 28.58 -0.35 6.52
C MET A 205 29.31 0.39 5.40
N ASN A 206 30.56 0.01 5.16
CA ASN A 206 31.32 0.52 4.01
C ASN A 206 30.93 -0.19 2.70
N MET A 207 31.35 0.37 1.55
CA MET A 207 30.96 -0.14 0.24
C MET A 207 31.43 -1.56 -0.04
N ASN A 208 32.60 -1.96 0.43
CA ASN A 208 33.12 -3.30 0.22
C ASN A 208 32.32 -4.34 1.04
N GLU A 209 31.93 -3.98 2.26
CA GLU A 209 31.09 -4.82 3.12
C GLU A 209 29.72 -5.03 2.49
N ILE A 210 29.10 -3.97 1.94
CA ILE A 210 27.79 -4.04 1.27
C ILE A 210 27.87 -4.95 0.05
N GLU A 211 28.90 -4.80 -0.78
CA GLU A 211 29.07 -5.64 -1.99
C GLU A 211 29.27 -7.12 -1.61
N ALA A 212 30.11 -7.38 -0.61
CA ALA A 212 30.36 -8.73 -0.12
C ALA A 212 29.07 -9.36 0.47
N LEU A 213 28.37 -8.60 1.32
CA LEU A 213 27.12 -9.04 1.94
C LEU A 213 26.04 -9.30 0.90
N HIS A 214 25.86 -8.39 -0.06
CA HIS A 214 24.87 -8.55 -1.13
C HIS A 214 25.17 -9.78 -1.99
N LYS A 215 26.42 -9.96 -2.42
CA LYS A 215 26.86 -11.11 -3.21
C LYS A 215 26.55 -12.42 -2.46
N SER A 216 27.03 -12.51 -1.22
CA SER A 216 26.79 -13.67 -0.37
C SER A 216 25.30 -13.93 -0.15
N TYR A 217 24.50 -12.86 0.03
CA TYR A 217 23.06 -12.95 0.18
C TYR A 217 22.38 -13.57 -1.06
N VAL A 218 22.71 -13.08 -2.25
CA VAL A 218 22.14 -13.57 -3.52
C VAL A 218 22.47 -15.05 -3.75
N GLU A 219 23.72 -15.45 -3.47
CA GLU A 219 24.17 -16.84 -3.59
C GLU A 219 23.40 -17.79 -2.64
N ASN A 220 23.19 -17.37 -1.40
CA ASN A 220 22.54 -18.22 -0.37
C ASN A 220 21.01 -18.15 -0.38
N TYR A 221 20.39 -17.06 -0.86
CA TYR A 221 18.95 -16.84 -0.76
C TYR A 221 18.11 -17.87 -1.50
N LYS A 222 18.45 -18.18 -2.76
CA LYS A 222 17.66 -19.13 -3.57
C LYS A 222 17.69 -20.54 -3.00
N PRO A 223 18.86 -21.11 -2.60
CA PRO A 223 18.92 -22.39 -1.93
C PRO A 223 18.12 -22.44 -0.61
N ALA A 224 18.30 -21.41 0.25
CA ALA A 224 17.62 -21.36 1.55
C ALA A 224 16.09 -21.28 1.39
N LYS A 225 15.60 -20.51 0.43
CA LYS A 225 14.17 -20.42 0.14
C LYS A 225 13.60 -21.71 -0.45
N ALA A 226 14.36 -22.39 -1.30
CA ALA A 226 13.96 -23.70 -1.85
C ALA A 226 13.87 -24.75 -0.76
N ASP A 227 14.81 -24.76 0.18
CA ASP A 227 14.82 -25.69 1.31
C ASP A 227 13.66 -25.42 2.29
N TYR A 228 13.39 -24.13 2.56
CA TYR A 228 12.21 -23.72 3.35
C TYR A 228 10.91 -24.20 2.68
N LYS A 229 10.79 -24.05 1.36
CA LYS A 229 9.63 -24.55 0.60
C LYS A 229 9.42 -26.05 0.74
N LYS A 230 10.51 -26.82 0.68
CA LYS A 230 10.44 -28.29 0.87
C LYS A 230 9.95 -28.63 2.27
N ARG A 231 10.49 -27.96 3.31
CA ARG A 231 10.13 -28.24 4.72
C ARG A 231 8.71 -27.80 5.07
N LYS A 232 8.29 -26.61 4.64
CA LYS A 232 7.01 -25.99 5.03
C LYS A 232 5.90 -26.14 3.99
N LYS A 233 6.17 -26.74 2.82
CA LYS A 233 5.25 -26.84 1.68
C LYS A 233 4.70 -25.49 1.20
N THR A 234 5.34 -24.39 1.58
CA THR A 234 4.98 -23.01 1.21
C THR A 234 6.23 -22.17 1.02
N ILE A 235 6.14 -21.13 0.19
CA ILE A 235 7.17 -20.11 0.05
C ILE A 235 6.85 -18.83 0.85
N MET A 236 5.67 -18.80 1.45
CA MET A 236 5.21 -17.62 2.23
C MET A 236 5.79 -17.66 3.62
N GLY A 237 6.12 -16.48 4.14
CA GLY A 237 6.66 -16.36 5.50
C GLY A 237 8.13 -16.79 5.63
N TRP A 238 8.87 -16.94 4.52
CA TRP A 238 10.32 -17.15 4.62
C TRP A 238 10.97 -15.91 5.24
N TYR A 239 11.79 -16.15 6.22
CA TYR A 239 12.54 -15.13 6.96
C TYR A 239 13.96 -15.64 7.16
N PRO A 240 15.01 -14.79 7.09
CA PRO A 240 16.38 -15.17 7.38
C PRO A 240 16.50 -15.68 8.82
N ASP A 241 16.72 -16.98 8.97
CA ASP A 241 16.99 -17.60 10.27
C ASP A 241 18.47 -17.43 10.67
N TYR A 242 18.80 -17.73 11.93
CA TYR A 242 20.16 -17.59 12.43
C TYR A 242 21.18 -18.37 11.58
N LYS A 243 20.84 -19.58 11.13
CA LYS A 243 21.72 -20.40 10.29
C LYS A 243 22.02 -19.71 8.94
N PHE A 244 21.03 -19.10 8.34
CA PHE A 244 21.19 -18.34 7.11
C PHE A 244 22.07 -17.11 7.33
N LEU A 245 21.83 -16.35 8.41
CA LEU A 245 22.59 -15.15 8.73
C LEU A 245 24.07 -15.47 8.98
N GLN A 246 24.37 -16.60 9.66
CA GLN A 246 25.75 -17.06 9.87
C GLN A 246 26.43 -17.57 8.59
N SER A 247 25.68 -17.92 7.56
CA SER A 247 26.25 -18.33 6.25
C SER A 247 26.65 -17.15 5.37
N LEU A 248 26.26 -15.91 5.74
CA LEU A 248 26.58 -14.72 4.96
C LEU A 248 28.01 -14.24 5.21
N ILE A 249 28.55 -13.47 4.26
CA ILE A 249 29.87 -12.85 4.35
C ILE A 249 29.69 -11.34 4.10
N PRO A 250 29.97 -10.49 5.09
CA PRO A 250 30.33 -10.81 6.47
C PRO A 250 29.15 -11.48 7.24
N LYS A 251 29.47 -12.29 8.22
CA LYS A 251 28.45 -12.94 9.09
C LYS A 251 27.57 -11.90 9.76
N GLN A 252 26.30 -12.21 9.86
CA GLN A 252 25.30 -11.33 10.45
C GLN A 252 24.78 -11.90 11.77
N GLU A 253 24.69 -11.08 12.79
CA GLU A 253 24.07 -11.44 14.08
C GLU A 253 22.53 -11.31 14.00
N GLY A 254 22.04 -10.32 13.24
CA GLY A 254 20.63 -10.03 13.03
C GLY A 254 20.30 -9.63 11.60
N THR A 255 19.05 -9.27 11.34
CA THR A 255 18.56 -8.86 10.01
C THR A 255 18.73 -7.37 9.72
N GLU A 256 19.18 -6.58 10.69
CA GLU A 256 19.21 -5.12 10.61
C GLU A 256 19.93 -4.59 9.36
N ASN A 257 21.16 -5.05 9.13
CA ASN A 257 21.91 -4.64 7.94
C ASN A 257 21.21 -4.96 6.63
N LEU A 258 20.57 -6.14 6.55
CA LEU A 258 19.79 -6.53 5.37
C LEU A 258 18.52 -5.66 5.22
N GLU A 259 17.87 -5.30 6.32
CA GLU A 259 16.71 -4.41 6.32
C GLU A 259 17.11 -2.99 5.88
N ASN A 260 18.26 -2.50 6.32
CA ASN A 260 18.82 -1.21 5.91
C ASN A 260 19.16 -1.20 4.41
N ILE A 261 19.76 -2.28 3.89
CA ILE A 261 19.97 -2.44 2.43
C ILE A 261 18.63 -2.42 1.69
N ALA A 262 17.63 -3.16 2.16
CA ALA A 262 16.31 -3.16 1.54
C ALA A 262 15.62 -1.79 1.59
N SER A 263 15.80 -1.04 2.67
CA SER A 263 15.32 0.33 2.83
C SER A 263 15.99 1.27 1.82
N ALA A 264 17.32 1.24 1.71
CA ALA A 264 18.06 2.02 0.74
C ALA A 264 17.63 1.73 -0.71
N ILE A 265 17.44 0.44 -1.05
CA ILE A 265 16.94 0.04 -2.38
C ILE A 265 15.53 0.57 -2.63
N ARG A 266 14.62 0.54 -1.64
CA ARG A 266 13.27 1.10 -1.79
C ARG A 266 13.31 2.59 -2.05
N LYS A 267 14.08 3.34 -1.25
CA LYS A 267 14.27 4.78 -1.42
C LYS A 267 14.82 5.11 -2.82
N PHE A 268 15.80 4.35 -3.27
CA PHE A 268 16.39 4.51 -4.61
C PHE A 268 15.38 4.26 -5.74
N ILE A 269 14.60 3.19 -5.68
CA ILE A 269 13.56 2.86 -6.68
C ILE A 269 12.46 3.92 -6.69
N SER A 270 12.03 4.38 -5.52
CA SER A 270 11.02 5.43 -5.40
C SER A 270 11.49 6.75 -5.98
N ALA A 271 12.71 7.18 -5.65
CA ALA A 271 13.28 8.43 -6.16
C ALA A 271 13.45 8.41 -7.68
N ALA A 272 13.86 7.28 -8.25
CA ALA A 272 13.97 7.09 -9.69
C ALA A 272 12.63 7.20 -10.44
N LYS A 273 11.51 7.01 -9.75
CA LYS A 273 10.15 7.13 -10.30
C LYS A 273 9.45 8.44 -9.93
N GLY A 274 10.17 9.40 -9.36
CA GLY A 274 9.64 10.73 -9.03
C GLY A 274 8.74 10.78 -7.80
N ALA A 275 8.75 9.75 -6.95
CA ALA A 275 8.00 9.77 -5.69
C ALA A 275 8.57 10.82 -4.73
N PRO A 276 7.72 11.48 -3.90
CA PRO A 276 8.20 12.44 -2.92
C PRO A 276 9.21 11.82 -1.96
N GLN A 277 10.30 12.52 -1.67
CA GLN A 277 11.42 12.00 -0.87
C GLN A 277 11.18 11.99 0.65
N ASN A 278 9.95 12.15 1.12
CA ASN A 278 9.62 12.17 2.55
C ASN A 278 9.62 10.77 3.18
N PHE A 279 10.72 10.03 3.00
CA PHE A 279 10.88 8.65 3.47
C PHE A 279 11.26 8.49 4.94
N ARG A 280 11.48 9.58 5.70
CA ARG A 280 11.97 9.46 7.08
C ARG A 280 10.98 8.83 8.08
N GLN A 281 9.70 8.69 7.74
CA GLN A 281 8.65 8.28 8.69
C GLN A 281 8.23 6.80 8.62
N LEU A 282 8.81 5.96 7.76
CA LEU A 282 8.39 4.56 7.62
C LEU A 282 9.35 3.51 8.19
N GLU A 283 10.40 3.92 8.87
CA GLU A 283 11.37 2.97 9.46
C GLU A 283 10.82 2.14 10.63
N GLY A 284 9.68 2.51 11.20
CA GLY A 284 9.07 1.81 12.34
C GLY A 284 8.07 0.68 12.00
N LEU A 285 7.65 0.52 10.74
CA LEU A 285 6.66 -0.49 10.39
C LEU A 285 7.33 -1.68 9.69
N ARG A 286 7.82 -2.63 10.48
CA ARG A 286 8.30 -3.94 9.99
C ARG A 286 7.19 -4.61 9.20
N SER A 287 7.38 -4.74 7.89
CA SER A 287 6.41 -5.35 6.97
C SER A 287 6.04 -6.79 7.34
N ASP A 288 6.87 -7.44 8.13
CA ASP A 288 6.73 -8.86 8.50
C ASP A 288 5.99 -9.08 9.82
N GLU A 289 5.94 -8.10 10.73
CA GLU A 289 5.12 -8.18 11.95
C GLU A 289 3.63 -8.13 11.66
N LEU A 290 3.21 -7.42 10.62
CA LEU A 290 1.83 -7.42 10.14
C LEU A 290 1.35 -8.79 9.62
N PHE A 291 2.27 -9.67 9.18
CA PHE A 291 1.93 -11.03 8.79
C PHE A 291 1.77 -11.97 9.99
N LYS A 292 2.54 -11.79 11.06
CA LYS A 292 2.41 -12.59 12.28
C LYS A 292 1.13 -12.28 13.04
N ASN A 293 0.73 -11.01 13.10
CA ASN A 293 -0.43 -10.58 13.89
C ASN A 293 -1.78 -10.85 13.21
N LYS A 294 -1.86 -10.99 11.88
CA LYS A 294 -3.15 -11.29 11.21
C LYS A 294 -3.63 -12.74 11.30
N VAL A 295 -2.79 -13.66 11.75
CA VAL A 295 -3.23 -15.03 12.08
C VAL A 295 -3.95 -15.07 13.44
N TYR A 296 -3.80 -14.04 14.27
CA TYR A 296 -4.39 -13.95 15.62
C TYR A 296 -5.48 -12.88 15.79
N ILE A 297 -5.90 -12.18 14.72
CA ILE A 297 -6.99 -11.20 14.84
C ILE A 297 -8.35 -11.90 14.59
N GLU A 298 -8.74 -12.78 15.49
CA GLU A 298 -10.15 -13.08 15.73
C GLU A 298 -10.70 -12.34 16.98
N ASN A 299 -9.88 -11.58 17.75
CA ASN A 299 -10.34 -10.97 19.00
C ASN A 299 -9.68 -9.63 19.36
N SER A 300 -9.61 -8.64 18.46
CA SER A 300 -9.30 -7.28 18.92
C SER A 300 -9.79 -6.17 18.00
N ASP A 301 -11.09 -5.99 17.92
CA ASP A 301 -11.68 -4.78 17.32
C ASP A 301 -11.36 -3.51 18.14
N GLU A 302 -10.91 -3.65 19.39
CA GLU A 302 -10.57 -2.53 20.28
C GLU A 302 -9.17 -1.95 20.07
N GLU A 303 -8.14 -2.76 19.76
CA GLU A 303 -6.78 -2.27 19.54
C GLU A 303 -6.61 -1.58 18.17
N ILE A 304 -7.28 -2.05 17.13
CA ILE A 304 -7.26 -1.42 15.80
C ILE A 304 -7.92 -0.03 15.84
N ASN A 305 -8.97 0.12 16.67
CA ASN A 305 -9.60 1.41 16.91
C ASN A 305 -8.70 2.41 17.64
N SER A 306 -7.80 1.96 18.51
CA SER A 306 -6.92 2.86 19.28
C SER A 306 -5.78 3.45 18.43
N GLU A 307 -5.11 2.66 17.59
CA GLU A 307 -4.07 3.17 16.68
C GLU A 307 -4.65 4.10 15.59
N GLU A 308 -5.79 3.73 15.01
CA GLU A 308 -6.47 4.59 14.02
C GLU A 308 -6.90 5.92 14.65
N LYS A 309 -7.35 5.89 15.90
CA LYS A 309 -7.70 7.08 16.68
C LYS A 309 -6.48 7.97 16.93
N LEU A 310 -5.33 7.40 17.33
CA LEU A 310 -4.08 8.14 17.53
C LEU A 310 -3.58 8.82 16.24
N ILE A 311 -3.56 8.08 15.14
CA ILE A 311 -3.16 8.62 13.83
C ILE A 311 -4.09 9.77 13.40
N ASN A 312 -5.40 9.61 13.59
CA ASN A 312 -6.38 10.64 13.27
C ASN A 312 -6.20 11.90 14.14
N LEU A 313 -5.88 11.74 15.44
CA LEU A 313 -5.59 12.86 16.33
C LEU A 313 -4.34 13.61 15.88
N ILE A 314 -3.25 12.91 15.56
CA ILE A 314 -2.01 13.52 15.05
C ILE A 314 -2.28 14.28 13.74
N GLN A 315 -2.94 13.66 12.77
CA GLN A 315 -3.24 14.30 11.49
C GLN A 315 -4.12 15.54 11.62
N ASN A 316 -5.13 15.49 12.50
CA ASN A 316 -6.02 16.62 12.76
C ASN A 316 -5.28 17.76 13.44
N SER A 317 -4.43 17.47 14.43
CA SER A 317 -3.63 18.49 15.12
C SER A 317 -2.62 19.16 14.18
N VAL A 318 -1.91 18.39 13.35
CA VAL A 318 -1.00 18.94 12.34
C VAL A 318 -1.75 19.79 11.32
N ARG A 319 -2.90 19.33 10.83
CA ARG A 319 -3.72 20.08 9.88
C ARG A 319 -4.21 21.40 10.47
N LYS A 320 -4.68 21.40 11.70
CA LYS A 320 -5.16 22.59 12.41
C LYS A 320 -4.03 23.58 12.65
N ALA A 321 -2.89 23.12 13.15
CA ALA A 321 -1.70 23.92 13.34
C ALA A 321 -1.21 24.54 12.02
N SER A 322 -1.19 23.76 10.93
CA SER A 322 -0.83 24.25 9.60
C SER A 322 -1.74 25.38 9.12
N LEU A 323 -3.06 25.21 9.27
CA LEU A 323 -4.03 26.22 8.87
C LEU A 323 -3.88 27.52 9.68
N GLU A 324 -3.60 27.41 10.97
CA GLU A 324 -3.40 28.56 11.86
C GLU A 324 -2.12 29.32 11.50
N ILE A 325 -0.99 28.64 11.43
CA ILE A 325 0.31 29.21 11.11
C ILE A 325 0.32 29.86 9.71
N LEU A 326 -0.23 29.17 8.70
CA LEU A 326 -0.31 29.71 7.34
C LEU A 326 -1.23 30.93 7.28
N ARG A 327 -2.35 30.91 8.00
CA ARG A 327 -3.25 32.08 8.09
C ARG A 327 -2.56 33.30 8.67
N ASP A 328 -1.74 33.14 9.71
CA ASP A 328 -0.96 34.21 10.32
C ASP A 328 0.12 34.76 9.39
N ILE A 329 0.83 33.85 8.70
CA ILE A 329 1.83 34.24 7.70
C ILE A 329 1.16 35.01 6.57
N PHE A 330 0.02 34.55 6.04
CA PHE A 330 -0.69 35.25 4.99
C PHE A 330 -1.22 36.60 5.42
N LYS A 331 -1.68 36.75 6.66
CA LYS A 331 -2.07 38.06 7.19
C LYS A 331 -0.89 39.05 7.21
N SER A 332 0.28 38.58 7.65
CA SER A 332 1.48 39.43 7.75
C SER A 332 2.10 39.77 6.38
N GLU A 333 2.09 38.84 5.44
CA GLU A 333 2.69 38.98 4.12
C GLU A 333 1.76 39.70 3.11
N LYS A 334 0.42 39.66 3.31
CA LYS A 334 -0.56 40.27 2.40
C LYS A 334 -0.32 41.78 2.15
N LEU A 335 0.19 42.52 3.13
CA LEU A 335 0.58 43.94 2.98
C LEU A 335 1.78 44.09 2.05
N LYS A 336 2.77 43.20 2.14
CA LYS A 336 3.98 43.22 1.32
C LYS A 336 3.74 42.71 -0.12
N TRP A 337 2.67 41.97 -0.36
CA TRP A 337 2.30 41.50 -1.71
C TRP A 337 1.73 42.60 -2.59
N LYS A 338 1.10 43.62 -2.00
CA LYS A 338 0.62 44.78 -2.74
C LYS A 338 1.76 45.59 -3.37
N GLU A 339 2.95 45.52 -2.77
CA GLU A 339 4.12 46.25 -3.23
C GLU A 339 5.00 45.44 -4.21
N ASN A 340 4.86 44.12 -4.25
CA ASN A 340 5.73 43.26 -5.07
C ASN A 340 5.00 42.00 -5.55
N ASN A 341 4.54 42.01 -6.79
CA ASN A 341 3.84 40.90 -7.43
C ASN A 341 4.65 39.59 -7.46
N ASN A 342 5.99 39.65 -7.52
CA ASN A 342 6.83 38.44 -7.53
C ASN A 342 6.78 37.71 -6.18
N LYS A 343 6.62 38.42 -5.07
CA LYS A 343 6.45 37.80 -3.75
C LYS A 343 5.14 37.03 -3.69
N ARG A 344 4.06 37.63 -4.16
CA ARG A 344 2.74 36.96 -4.26
C ARG A 344 2.82 35.72 -5.15
N LEU A 345 3.37 35.88 -6.35
CA LEU A 345 3.53 34.77 -7.31
C LEU A 345 4.37 33.65 -6.71
N ALA A 346 5.43 33.93 -5.96
CA ALA A 346 6.24 32.89 -5.31
C ALA A 346 5.45 32.06 -4.29
N TRP A 347 4.56 32.68 -3.52
CA TRP A 347 3.69 31.98 -2.58
C TRP A 347 2.60 31.17 -3.27
N GLU A 348 2.01 31.70 -4.36
CA GLU A 348 1.04 30.98 -5.19
C GLU A 348 1.68 29.72 -5.79
N LEU A 349 2.85 29.84 -6.39
CA LEU A 349 3.59 28.71 -6.96
C LEU A 349 4.04 27.70 -5.90
N TYR A 350 4.34 28.15 -4.69
CA TYR A 350 4.66 27.27 -3.58
C TYR A 350 3.43 26.46 -3.11
N SER A 351 2.25 27.11 -3.07
CA SER A 351 0.99 26.43 -2.77
C SER A 351 0.60 25.37 -3.82
N ASP A 352 1.05 25.58 -5.07
CA ASP A 352 0.88 24.63 -6.17
C ASP A 352 1.90 23.48 -6.14
N GLY A 353 2.73 23.41 -5.09
CA GLY A 353 3.70 22.34 -4.86
C GLY A 353 5.00 22.43 -5.69
N LEU A 354 5.30 23.59 -6.30
CA LEU A 354 6.52 23.76 -7.08
C LEU A 354 7.76 23.84 -6.16
N SER A 355 8.87 23.26 -6.63
CA SER A 355 10.15 23.35 -5.93
C SER A 355 10.68 24.81 -5.89
N GLN A 356 11.45 25.13 -4.86
CA GLN A 356 12.05 26.47 -4.73
C GLN A 356 12.90 26.88 -5.96
N ARG A 357 13.50 25.92 -6.69
CA ARG A 357 14.23 26.17 -7.94
C ARG A 357 13.30 26.59 -9.08
N GLU A 358 12.17 25.92 -9.21
CA GLU A 358 11.17 26.24 -10.24
C GLU A 358 10.50 27.58 -9.96
N ILE A 359 10.17 27.85 -8.69
CA ILE A 359 9.64 29.12 -8.26
C ILE A 359 10.63 30.25 -8.59
N ALA A 360 11.90 30.07 -8.23
CA ALA A 360 12.95 31.06 -8.53
C ALA A 360 13.05 31.36 -10.03
N LYS A 361 12.98 30.31 -10.86
CA LYS A 361 13.02 30.43 -12.32
C LYS A 361 11.82 31.20 -12.87
N ARG A 362 10.62 30.90 -12.39
CA ARG A 362 9.37 31.59 -12.80
C ARG A 362 9.28 33.03 -12.30
N CYS A 363 9.75 33.29 -11.10
CA CYS A 363 9.81 34.63 -10.54
C CYS A 363 11.01 35.46 -11.05
N LYS A 364 11.89 34.89 -11.90
CA LYS A 364 13.13 35.51 -12.38
C LYS A 364 14.06 35.98 -11.26
N HIS A 365 14.16 35.14 -10.19
CA HIS A 365 15.01 35.38 -9.03
C HIS A 365 15.96 34.20 -8.78
N LYS A 366 16.92 34.40 -7.86
CA LYS A 366 17.79 33.31 -7.39
C LYS A 366 17.06 32.43 -6.37
N GLN A 367 17.37 31.12 -6.31
CA GLN A 367 16.78 30.21 -5.32
C GLN A 367 16.90 30.71 -3.87
N GLY A 368 18.05 31.29 -3.50
CA GLY A 368 18.26 31.86 -2.18
C GLY A 368 17.29 33.01 -1.83
N TRP A 369 16.72 33.72 -2.81
CA TRP A 369 15.68 34.72 -2.57
C TRP A 369 14.36 34.01 -2.17
N VAL A 370 13.98 32.92 -2.86
CA VAL A 370 12.77 32.14 -2.53
C VAL A 370 12.91 31.53 -1.15
N SER A 371 14.06 30.93 -0.83
CA SER A 371 14.33 30.34 0.49
C SER A 371 14.24 31.36 1.63
N LYS A 372 14.71 32.61 1.41
CA LYS A 372 14.57 33.72 2.39
C LYS A 372 13.14 34.22 2.52
N LEU A 373 12.36 34.14 1.44
CA LEU A 373 10.96 34.58 1.43
C LEU A 373 10.05 33.59 2.13
N ILE A 374 10.15 32.29 1.79
CA ILE A 374 9.23 31.24 2.26
C ILE A 374 9.65 30.70 3.64
N LYS A 375 10.95 30.68 3.97
CA LYS A 375 11.49 30.22 5.27
C LYS A 375 10.88 28.88 5.74
N GLU A 376 10.81 27.92 4.84
CA GLU A 376 10.12 26.64 5.01
C GLU A 376 10.45 25.94 6.33
N LYS A 377 11.74 25.89 6.72
CA LYS A 377 12.18 25.29 7.97
C LYS A 377 11.51 25.92 9.20
N ILE A 378 11.44 27.26 9.26
CA ILE A 378 10.81 27.96 10.39
C ILE A 378 9.30 27.71 10.43
N ILE A 379 8.67 27.59 9.26
CA ILE A 379 7.23 27.29 9.15
C ILE A 379 6.96 25.89 9.71
N LEU A 380 7.74 24.89 9.31
CA LEU A 380 7.62 23.52 9.79
C LEU A 380 7.86 23.44 11.31
N GLU A 381 8.90 24.07 11.84
CA GLU A 381 9.17 24.11 13.28
C GLU A 381 7.98 24.70 14.08
N ARG A 382 7.38 25.77 13.59
CA ARG A 382 6.21 26.38 14.23
C ARG A 382 4.97 25.47 14.17
N ILE A 383 4.73 24.82 13.04
CA ILE A 383 3.61 23.88 12.88
C ILE A 383 3.79 22.70 13.84
N SER A 384 4.98 22.11 13.90
CA SER A 384 5.27 20.97 14.76
C SER A 384 5.12 21.29 16.24
N LEU A 385 5.60 22.48 16.66
CA LEU A 385 5.47 22.93 18.03
C LEU A 385 3.98 23.14 18.41
N LEU A 386 3.20 23.77 17.53
CA LEU A 386 1.78 24.00 17.79
C LEU A 386 0.99 22.70 17.80
N ALA A 387 1.25 21.80 16.86
CA ALA A 387 0.63 20.47 16.82
C ALA A 387 0.96 19.63 18.06
N ALA A 388 2.23 19.59 18.48
CA ALA A 388 2.65 18.90 19.70
C ALA A 388 1.98 19.51 20.96
N THR A 389 1.83 20.82 21.00
CA THR A 389 1.13 21.49 22.10
C THR A 389 -0.34 21.12 22.16
N GLU A 390 -1.01 21.01 21.03
CA GLU A 390 -2.40 20.57 20.96
C GLU A 390 -2.54 19.09 21.34
N LEU A 391 -1.64 18.22 20.88
CA LEU A 391 -1.66 16.79 21.19
C LEU A 391 -1.54 16.51 22.69
N LYS A 392 -0.83 17.34 23.44
CA LYS A 392 -0.75 17.22 24.92
C LYS A 392 -2.11 17.29 25.62
N GLU A 393 -3.11 17.92 25.02
CA GLU A 393 -4.42 18.08 25.64
C GLU A 393 -5.27 16.79 25.55
N TYR A 394 -4.89 15.84 24.71
CA TYR A 394 -5.57 14.55 24.57
C TYR A 394 -5.06 13.53 25.59
N VAL A 395 -6.00 12.73 26.12
CA VAL A 395 -5.73 11.69 27.12
C VAL A 395 -4.73 10.63 26.58
N GLU A 396 -4.83 10.32 25.31
CA GLU A 396 -3.97 9.37 24.59
C GLU A 396 -2.48 9.78 24.62
N PHE A 397 -2.21 11.07 24.84
CA PHE A 397 -0.87 11.66 24.88
C PHE A 397 -0.46 12.14 26.30
N GLU A 398 -1.16 11.67 27.34
CA GLU A 398 -0.88 12.10 28.72
C GLU A 398 0.56 11.82 29.17
N SER A 399 1.21 10.80 28.62
CA SER A 399 2.62 10.49 28.88
C SER A 399 3.58 11.60 28.46
N LEU A 400 3.21 12.42 27.47
CA LEU A 400 3.99 13.58 27.02
C LEU A 400 3.98 14.73 28.04
N LYS A 401 2.94 14.83 28.88
CA LYS A 401 2.87 15.86 29.93
C LYS A 401 3.90 15.63 31.04
N LYS A 402 4.33 14.39 31.21
CA LYS A 402 5.20 13.94 32.31
C LYS A 402 6.69 13.92 31.94
N ASP A 403 7.00 14.03 30.64
CA ASP A 403 8.37 13.88 30.12
C ASP A 403 8.64 14.94 29.03
N PRO A 404 9.35 16.04 29.37
CA PRO A 404 9.68 17.07 28.40
C PRO A 404 10.49 16.57 27.20
N ASP A 405 11.40 15.63 27.39
CA ASP A 405 12.28 15.13 26.33
C ASP A 405 11.46 14.41 25.22
N LYS A 406 10.39 13.71 25.61
CA LYS A 406 9.46 13.09 24.65
C LYS A 406 8.67 14.09 23.81
N ILE A 407 8.52 15.31 24.31
CA ILE A 407 7.88 16.39 23.54
C ILE A 407 8.81 16.88 22.44
N ASP A 408 10.08 17.05 22.77
CA ASP A 408 11.08 17.46 21.78
C ASP A 408 11.28 16.38 20.71
N ASP A 409 11.26 15.10 21.10
CA ASP A 409 11.25 13.98 20.17
C ASP A 409 10.00 14.00 19.26
N LEU A 410 8.82 14.24 19.81
CA LEU A 410 7.59 14.37 19.02
C LEU A 410 7.66 15.56 18.06
N ILE A 411 8.14 16.70 18.49
CA ILE A 411 8.33 17.88 17.63
C ILE A 411 9.27 17.56 16.47
N MET A 412 10.39 16.87 16.74
CA MET A 412 11.32 16.44 15.69
C MET A 412 10.69 15.42 14.73
N GLN A 413 9.81 14.55 15.21
CA GLN A 413 9.11 13.58 14.36
C GLN A 413 8.00 14.22 13.50
N LEU A 414 7.45 15.34 13.93
CA LEU A 414 6.42 16.09 13.21
C LEU A 414 7.01 17.07 12.17
N GLN A 415 8.32 17.36 12.21
CA GLN A 415 9.04 18.19 11.23
C GLN A 415 9.37 17.42 9.96
#